data_82347828de2e158b0b9a08c96cc6c68f
#
_entry.id   82347828de2e158b0b9a08c96cc6c68f
#
_cell.length_a   1.000
_cell.length_b   1.000
_cell.length_c   1.000
_cell.angle_alpha   90.00
_cell.angle_beta   90.00
_cell.angle_gamma   90.00
#
_symmetry.space_group_name_H-M   'P 1'
#
loop_
_entity.id
_entity.type
_entity.pdbx_description
1 polymer ?
#
loop_
_entity_poly.entity_id
_entity_poly.type
_entity_poly.pdbx_seq_one_letter_code
_entity_poly.pdbx_strand_id
1 'polypeptide(L)'
;GLVGSEMCIRDSYKSIDHLRTFMRKEYNVSDMPLAELEQSFIEQYHVYLKSDLGLKPTTVSGYLKCLKYVVKIAFNNGWMPRNPFSLYQYTAPNPERSFLTEDELRRMMTTELRYKRQDYNRDMFLFSCFTGICYADMASLTYDRIEQDAQGEWWISGNRQKTETKYVVKLLPYALFILNKYRGLTGDGRVFAMSTLDS
;
A
#
# COMPACT_ATOMS: atom_id res chain seq x y z
N GLY A 1 8.94 6.01 8.77
CA GLY A 1 7.62 5.80 9.13
C GLY A 1 6.48 6.69 8.64
N LEU A 2 6.71 7.89 8.09
CA LEU A 2 5.63 8.83 7.77
C LEU A 2 4.79 8.41 6.54
N VAL A 3 5.38 7.83 5.52
CA VAL A 3 4.68 7.48 4.26
C VAL A 3 3.49 6.50 4.48
N GLY A 4 3.63 5.54 5.37
CA GLY A 4 2.53 4.60 5.68
C GLY A 4 1.42 5.25 6.50
N SER A 5 1.75 6.17 7.41
CA SER A 5 0.78 6.88 8.25
C SER A 5 0.02 7.95 7.45
N GLU A 6 0.66 8.68 6.56
CA GLU A 6 0.01 9.69 5.70
C GLU A 6 -0.96 9.07 4.71
N MET A 7 -0.61 7.92 4.10
CA MET A 7 -1.51 7.19 3.23
C MET A 7 -2.74 6.67 4.01
N CYS A 8 -2.57 6.17 5.22
CA CYS A 8 -3.67 5.78 6.10
C CYS A 8 -4.54 6.98 6.51
N ILE A 9 -3.94 8.15 6.80
CA ILE A 9 -4.65 9.38 7.13
C ILE A 9 -5.49 9.84 5.92
N ARG A 10 -4.90 9.92 4.74
CA ARG A 10 -5.61 10.31 3.50
C ARG A 10 -6.77 9.37 3.17
N ASP A 11 -6.59 8.05 3.35
CA ASP A 11 -7.66 7.08 3.12
C ASP A 11 -8.78 7.22 4.16
N SER A 12 -8.45 7.59 5.40
CA SER A 12 -9.42 7.92 6.44
C SER A 12 -10.24 9.17 6.09
N TYR A 13 -9.61 10.22 5.58
CA TYR A 13 -10.33 11.42 5.12
C TYR A 13 -11.30 11.11 3.99
N LYS A 14 -10.89 10.34 2.98
CA LYS A 14 -11.80 9.90 1.91
C LYS A 14 -12.97 9.07 2.44
N SER A 15 -12.74 8.21 3.42
CA SER A 15 -13.81 7.45 4.06
C SER A 15 -14.82 8.35 4.75
N ILE A 16 -14.35 9.39 5.44
CA ILE A 16 -15.21 10.39 6.09
C ILE A 16 -16.03 11.19 5.05
N ASP A 17 -15.41 11.61 3.95
CA ASP A 17 -16.08 12.37 2.91
C ASP A 17 -17.19 11.55 2.23
N HIS A 18 -16.95 10.28 1.95
CA HIS A 18 -17.99 9.38 1.42
C HIS A 18 -19.13 9.19 2.42
N LEU A 19 -18.83 9.03 3.70
CA LEU A 19 -19.83 8.89 4.75
C LEU A 19 -20.69 10.16 4.88
N ARG A 20 -20.06 11.34 4.89
CA ARG A 20 -20.77 12.63 4.93
C ARG A 20 -21.68 12.82 3.71
N THR A 21 -21.19 12.47 2.53
CA THR A 21 -21.97 12.57 1.29
C THR A 21 -23.17 11.64 1.32
N PHE A 22 -22.98 10.41 1.80
CA PHE A 22 -24.06 9.45 2.00
C PHE A 22 -25.11 9.95 2.99
N MET A 23 -24.71 10.44 4.17
CA MET A 23 -25.63 10.96 5.18
C MET A 23 -26.47 12.14 4.64
N ARG A 24 -25.84 13.05 3.88
CA ARG A 24 -26.56 14.17 3.25
C ARG A 24 -27.55 13.69 2.21
N LYS A 25 -27.17 12.71 1.38
CA LYS A 25 -27.99 12.20 0.29
C LYS A 25 -29.20 11.41 0.80
N GLU A 26 -28.99 10.47 1.70
CA GLU A 26 -30.02 9.49 2.09
C GLU A 26 -30.82 9.94 3.32
N TYR A 27 -30.22 10.72 4.22
CA TYR A 27 -30.84 11.13 5.48
C TYR A 27 -31.04 12.65 5.59
N ASN A 28 -30.52 13.43 4.63
CA ASN A 28 -30.54 14.90 4.65
C ASN A 28 -29.95 15.51 5.93
N VAL A 29 -28.93 14.88 6.49
CA VAL A 29 -28.22 15.34 7.69
C VAL A 29 -26.73 15.49 7.42
N SER A 30 -26.09 16.41 8.15
CA SER A 30 -24.62 16.60 8.08
C SER A 30 -23.85 15.76 9.11
N ASP A 31 -24.54 15.33 10.16
CA ASP A 31 -24.01 14.51 11.26
C ASP A 31 -25.14 13.69 11.89
N MET A 32 -24.77 12.60 12.57
CA MET A 32 -25.72 11.68 13.20
C MET A 32 -25.14 11.16 14.52
N PRO A 33 -25.94 11.13 15.60
CA PRO A 33 -25.51 10.52 16.86
C PRO A 33 -25.15 9.05 16.66
N LEU A 34 -24.03 8.62 17.24
CA LEU A 34 -23.59 7.22 17.15
C LEU A 34 -24.62 6.22 17.71
N ALA A 35 -25.40 6.65 18.70
CA ALA A 35 -26.46 5.83 19.31
C ALA A 35 -27.61 5.49 18.35
N GLU A 36 -27.79 6.30 17.29
CA GLU A 36 -28.85 6.12 16.28
C GLU A 36 -28.38 5.27 15.09
N LEU A 37 -27.10 4.88 15.04
CA LEU A 37 -26.61 4.01 13.98
C LEU A 37 -27.18 2.59 14.11
N GLU A 38 -28.03 2.24 13.18
CA GLU A 38 -28.62 0.90 13.05
C GLU A 38 -27.91 0.07 11.97
N GLN A 39 -28.21 -1.23 11.95
CA GLN A 39 -27.70 -2.13 10.89
C GLN A 39 -28.14 -1.69 9.50
N SER A 40 -29.37 -1.19 9.35
CA SER A 40 -29.92 -0.64 8.09
C SER A 40 -29.08 0.48 7.51
N PHE A 41 -28.51 1.34 8.36
CA PHE A 41 -27.57 2.37 7.92
C PHE A 41 -26.32 1.76 7.27
N ILE A 42 -25.76 0.70 7.88
CA ILE A 42 -24.57 0.02 7.35
C ILE A 42 -24.85 -0.64 6.00
N GLU A 43 -26.02 -1.27 5.88
CA GLU A 43 -26.46 -1.92 4.64
C GLU A 43 -26.67 -0.90 3.51
N GLN A 44 -27.35 0.21 3.80
CA GLN A 44 -27.57 1.29 2.83
C GLN A 44 -26.25 1.96 2.43
N TYR A 45 -25.34 2.21 3.38
CA TYR A 45 -24.02 2.75 3.09
C TYR A 45 -23.20 1.79 2.19
N HIS A 46 -23.30 0.48 2.42
CA HIS A 46 -22.69 -0.51 1.54
C HIS A 46 -23.25 -0.44 0.11
N VAL A 47 -24.57 -0.37 -0.03
CA VAL A 47 -25.23 -0.23 -1.34
C VAL A 47 -24.80 1.04 -2.04
N TYR A 48 -24.76 2.17 -1.33
CA TYR A 48 -24.29 3.45 -1.84
C TYR A 48 -22.86 3.35 -2.38
N LEU A 49 -21.92 2.79 -1.60
CA LEU A 49 -20.54 2.63 -2.04
C LEU A 49 -20.40 1.75 -3.29
N LYS A 50 -21.19 0.67 -3.36
CA LYS A 50 -21.12 -0.30 -4.44
C LYS A 50 -21.87 0.19 -5.70
N SER A 51 -23.08 0.68 -5.56
CA SER A 51 -24.00 0.94 -6.67
C SER A 51 -23.93 2.39 -7.15
N ASP A 52 -23.94 3.37 -6.25
CA ASP A 52 -23.95 4.77 -6.61
C ASP A 52 -22.56 5.28 -6.99
N LEU A 53 -21.53 4.85 -6.25
CA LEU A 53 -20.15 5.22 -6.54
C LEU A 53 -19.41 4.21 -7.44
N GLY A 54 -19.98 3.03 -7.72
CA GLY A 54 -19.37 2.01 -8.56
C GLY A 54 -18.02 1.48 -8.06
N LEU A 55 -17.79 1.52 -6.74
CA LEU A 55 -16.49 1.16 -6.18
C LEU A 55 -16.22 -0.35 -6.23
N LYS A 56 -14.95 -0.70 -6.42
CA LYS A 56 -14.52 -2.11 -6.40
C LYS A 56 -14.75 -2.75 -5.02
N PRO A 57 -15.08 -4.05 -4.96
CA PRO A 57 -15.38 -4.74 -3.69
C PRO A 57 -14.31 -4.59 -2.60
N THR A 58 -13.03 -4.59 -2.98
CA THR A 58 -11.91 -4.37 -2.03
C THR A 58 -11.90 -2.97 -1.44
N THR A 59 -12.25 -1.95 -2.22
CA THR A 59 -12.36 -0.55 -1.77
C THR A 59 -13.55 -0.37 -0.84
N VAL A 60 -14.71 -0.93 -1.21
CA VAL A 60 -15.92 -0.97 -0.35
C VAL A 60 -15.60 -1.60 1.00
N SER A 61 -14.91 -2.76 1.00
CA SER A 61 -14.46 -3.42 2.24
C SER A 61 -13.56 -2.52 3.08
N GLY A 62 -12.68 -1.74 2.46
CA GLY A 62 -11.81 -0.79 3.16
C GLY A 62 -12.60 0.27 3.91
N TYR A 63 -13.57 0.91 3.26
CA TYR A 63 -14.42 1.94 3.88
C TYR A 63 -15.32 1.39 4.97
N LEU A 64 -15.92 0.21 4.76
CA LEU A 64 -16.72 -0.47 5.80
C LEU A 64 -15.88 -0.87 7.01
N LYS A 65 -14.62 -1.30 6.82
CA LYS A 65 -13.70 -1.60 7.93
C LYS A 65 -13.35 -0.36 8.73
N CYS A 66 -13.16 0.79 8.06
CA CYS A 66 -12.90 2.07 8.73
C CYS A 66 -14.08 2.46 9.64
N LEU A 67 -15.31 2.41 9.14
CA LEU A 67 -16.52 2.68 9.91
C LEU A 67 -16.69 1.68 11.05
N LYS A 68 -16.50 0.38 10.78
CA LYS A 68 -16.56 -0.68 11.79
C LYS A 68 -15.57 -0.47 12.93
N TYR A 69 -14.38 0.03 12.63
CA TYR A 69 -13.37 0.34 13.65
C TYR A 69 -13.83 1.45 14.59
N VAL A 70 -14.37 2.55 14.06
CA VAL A 70 -14.91 3.66 14.85
C VAL A 70 -16.09 3.18 15.73
N VAL A 71 -17.04 2.45 15.15
CA VAL A 71 -18.19 1.88 15.85
C VAL A 71 -17.74 0.92 16.96
N LYS A 72 -16.72 0.11 16.70
CA LYS A 72 -16.16 -0.80 17.73
C LYS A 72 -15.60 -0.02 18.93
N ILE A 73 -14.88 1.08 18.68
CA ILE A 73 -14.37 1.94 19.75
C ILE A 73 -15.54 2.53 20.55
N ALA A 74 -16.54 3.10 19.87
CA ALA A 74 -17.70 3.71 20.52
C ALA A 74 -18.49 2.71 21.37
N PHE A 75 -18.71 1.50 20.84
CA PHE A 75 -19.38 0.42 21.57
C PHE A 75 -18.58 -0.04 22.79
N ASN A 76 -17.28 -0.26 22.66
CA ASN A 76 -16.42 -0.69 23.78
C ASN A 76 -16.30 0.37 24.89
N ASN A 77 -16.45 1.65 24.56
CA ASN A 77 -16.47 2.75 25.54
C ASN A 77 -17.87 3.02 26.13
N GLY A 78 -18.88 2.23 25.75
CA GLY A 78 -20.25 2.42 26.23
C GLY A 78 -20.99 3.63 25.65
N TRP A 79 -20.47 4.24 24.56
CA TRP A 79 -21.12 5.38 23.89
C TRP A 79 -22.27 4.96 22.97
N MET A 80 -22.40 3.67 22.73
CA MET A 80 -23.45 3.06 21.92
C MET A 80 -24.08 1.90 22.69
N PRO A 81 -25.43 1.77 22.72
CA PRO A 81 -26.11 0.67 23.40
C PRO A 81 -26.03 -0.65 22.62
N ARG A 82 -25.84 -0.58 21.31
CA ARG A 82 -25.79 -1.74 20.40
C ARG A 82 -24.71 -1.53 19.34
N ASN A 83 -24.15 -2.65 18.85
CA ASN A 83 -23.20 -2.62 17.75
C ASN A 83 -23.94 -2.92 16.43
N PRO A 84 -24.09 -1.96 15.50
CA PRO A 84 -24.81 -2.15 14.24
C PRO A 84 -24.12 -3.15 13.29
N PHE A 85 -22.86 -3.50 13.55
CA PHE A 85 -22.13 -4.52 12.80
C PHE A 85 -22.25 -5.93 13.37
N SER A 86 -23.03 -6.15 14.46
CA SER A 86 -23.08 -7.47 15.14
C SER A 86 -23.55 -8.59 14.21
N LEU A 87 -24.55 -8.33 13.39
CA LEU A 87 -25.10 -9.28 12.42
C LEU A 87 -24.64 -9.01 10.98
N TYR A 88 -23.96 -7.88 10.74
CA TYR A 88 -23.52 -7.49 9.42
C TYR A 88 -22.10 -8.03 9.13
N GLN A 89 -21.99 -8.87 8.12
CA GLN A 89 -20.69 -9.39 7.64
C GLN A 89 -20.55 -9.12 6.17
N TYR A 90 -19.44 -8.47 5.80
CA TYR A 90 -19.03 -8.29 4.43
C TYR A 90 -17.57 -8.67 4.27
N THR A 91 -17.33 -9.65 3.43
CA THR A 91 -15.98 -10.05 3.00
C THR A 91 -15.84 -9.80 1.53
N ALA A 92 -14.93 -8.92 1.15
CA ALA A 92 -14.62 -8.75 -0.26
C ALA A 92 -14.02 -10.04 -0.82
N PRO A 93 -14.36 -10.44 -2.04
CA PRO A 93 -13.69 -11.54 -2.70
C PRO A 93 -12.18 -11.25 -2.79
N ASN A 94 -11.37 -12.27 -2.61
CA ASN A 94 -9.93 -12.15 -2.80
C ASN A 94 -9.66 -11.81 -4.27
N PRO A 95 -8.98 -10.69 -4.56
CA PRO A 95 -8.61 -10.40 -5.93
C PRO A 95 -7.61 -11.46 -6.42
N GLU A 96 -7.85 -11.99 -7.59
CA GLU A 96 -6.84 -12.77 -8.29
C GLU A 96 -5.66 -11.84 -8.58
N ARG A 97 -4.50 -12.21 -8.06
CA ARG A 97 -3.26 -11.48 -8.32
C ARG A 97 -2.48 -12.22 -9.38
N SER A 98 -2.33 -11.58 -10.53
CA SER A 98 -1.40 -12.05 -11.55
C SER A 98 0.04 -11.81 -11.11
N PHE A 99 0.95 -12.62 -11.63
CA PHE A 99 2.39 -12.49 -11.48
C PHE A 99 3.04 -12.61 -12.85
N LEU A 100 4.25 -12.08 -12.99
CA LEU A 100 5.01 -12.24 -14.21
C LEU A 100 5.55 -13.67 -14.31
N THR A 101 5.34 -14.28 -15.48
CA THR A 101 6.01 -15.52 -15.83
C THR A 101 7.50 -15.27 -16.09
N GLU A 102 8.30 -16.32 -16.08
CA GLU A 102 9.75 -16.21 -16.36
C GLU A 102 10.01 -15.64 -17.77
N ASP A 103 9.20 -16.01 -18.76
CA ASP A 103 9.32 -15.50 -20.12
C ASP A 103 8.93 -14.01 -20.24
N GLU A 104 7.94 -13.57 -19.49
CA GLU A 104 7.59 -12.14 -19.42
C GLU A 104 8.69 -11.33 -18.73
N LEU A 105 9.27 -11.88 -17.66
CA LEU A 105 10.40 -11.26 -16.98
C LEU A 105 11.61 -11.14 -17.90
N ARG A 106 11.97 -12.21 -18.62
CA ARG A 106 13.05 -12.19 -19.63
C ARG A 106 12.81 -11.18 -20.73
N ARG A 107 11.59 -11.11 -21.28
CA ARG A 107 11.23 -10.10 -22.28
C ARG A 107 11.39 -8.69 -21.73
N MET A 108 10.97 -8.44 -20.50
CA MET A 108 11.15 -7.15 -19.85
C MET A 108 12.63 -6.78 -19.69
N MET A 109 13.50 -7.74 -19.33
CA MET A 109 14.95 -7.53 -19.19
C MET A 109 15.63 -7.17 -20.52
N THR A 110 15.16 -7.72 -21.64
CA THR A 110 15.81 -7.60 -22.95
C THR A 110 15.16 -6.57 -23.87
N THR A 111 13.99 -6.03 -23.55
CA THR A 111 13.30 -5.04 -24.37
C THR A 111 14.07 -3.73 -24.41
N GLU A 112 14.38 -3.25 -25.59
CA GLU A 112 14.95 -1.92 -25.78
C GLU A 112 13.89 -0.84 -25.52
N LEU A 113 14.24 0.14 -24.70
CA LEU A 113 13.37 1.23 -24.32
C LEU A 113 13.87 2.55 -24.90
N ARG A 114 12.94 3.35 -25.41
CA ARG A 114 13.25 4.60 -26.09
C ARG A 114 13.79 5.70 -25.17
N TYR A 115 13.29 5.73 -23.92
CA TYR A 115 13.59 6.80 -22.99
C TYR A 115 14.36 6.29 -21.77
N LYS A 116 15.41 6.99 -21.37
CA LYS A 116 16.22 6.67 -20.16
C LYS A 116 15.39 6.54 -18.90
N ARG A 117 14.31 7.33 -18.76
CA ARG A 117 13.40 7.23 -17.62
C ARG A 117 12.64 5.90 -17.58
N GLN A 118 12.25 5.39 -18.73
CA GLN A 118 11.59 4.08 -18.83
C GLN A 118 12.57 2.95 -18.49
N ASP A 119 13.81 3.05 -18.97
CA ASP A 119 14.87 2.11 -18.65
C ASP A 119 15.16 2.08 -17.14
N TYR A 120 15.26 3.27 -16.53
CA TYR A 120 15.39 3.40 -15.08
C TYR A 120 14.24 2.76 -14.29
N ASN A 121 12.98 3.07 -14.65
CA ASN A 121 11.80 2.52 -13.98
C ASN A 121 11.72 0.99 -14.14
N ARG A 122 12.09 0.47 -15.31
CA ARG A 122 12.19 -0.98 -15.54
C ARG A 122 13.21 -1.61 -14.62
N ASP A 123 14.41 -1.04 -14.53
CA ASP A 123 15.49 -1.57 -13.69
C ASP A 123 15.10 -1.56 -12.20
N MET A 124 14.40 -0.51 -11.74
CA MET A 124 13.85 -0.46 -10.37
C MET A 124 12.84 -1.58 -10.12
N PHE A 125 11.94 -1.80 -11.09
CA PHE A 125 10.98 -2.88 -11.00
C PHE A 125 11.66 -4.26 -10.97
N LEU A 126 12.62 -4.48 -11.87
CA LEU A 126 13.39 -5.73 -11.93
C LEU A 126 14.22 -5.94 -10.65
N PHE A 127 14.84 -4.89 -10.12
CA PHE A 127 15.54 -4.96 -8.84
C PHE A 127 14.59 -5.42 -7.71
N SER A 128 13.37 -4.87 -7.66
CA SER A 128 12.34 -5.33 -6.72
C SER A 128 11.96 -6.81 -6.93
N CYS A 129 11.84 -7.26 -8.18
CA CYS A 129 11.55 -8.66 -8.50
C CYS A 129 12.65 -9.63 -7.99
N PHE A 130 13.94 -9.25 -8.16
CA PHE A 130 15.07 -10.07 -7.79
C PHE A 130 15.48 -10.00 -6.31
N THR A 131 14.97 -9.00 -5.57
CA THR A 131 15.33 -8.81 -4.16
C THR A 131 14.13 -8.92 -3.21
N GLY A 132 12.89 -8.75 -3.71
CA GLY A 132 11.70 -8.66 -2.87
C GLY A 132 11.61 -7.38 -2.04
N ILE A 133 12.52 -6.41 -2.27
CA ILE A 133 12.53 -5.12 -1.56
C ILE A 133 11.44 -4.22 -2.16
N CYS A 134 10.61 -3.63 -1.31
CA CYS A 134 9.53 -2.76 -1.77
C CYS A 134 10.06 -1.35 -2.16
N TYR A 135 9.22 -0.59 -2.89
CA TYR A 135 9.60 0.73 -3.40
C TYR A 135 10.12 1.68 -2.30
N ALA A 136 9.41 1.77 -1.17
CA ALA A 136 9.79 2.66 -0.07
C ALA A 136 11.16 2.28 0.52
N ASP A 137 11.44 0.98 0.68
CA ASP A 137 12.71 0.49 1.20
C ASP A 137 13.84 0.69 0.18
N MET A 138 13.57 0.55 -1.14
CA MET A 138 14.54 0.89 -2.20
C MET A 138 14.87 2.37 -2.24
N ALA A 139 13.88 3.25 -2.05
CA ALA A 139 14.10 4.71 -2.06
C ALA A 139 15.04 5.19 -0.94
N SER A 140 15.12 4.43 0.15
CA SER A 140 16.00 4.71 1.28
C SER A 140 17.26 3.83 1.32
N LEU A 141 17.46 2.97 0.31
CA LEU A 141 18.60 2.07 0.28
C LEU A 141 19.89 2.83 0.00
N THR A 142 20.90 2.60 0.84
CA THR A 142 22.23 3.20 0.75
C THR A 142 23.29 2.11 0.57
N TYR A 143 24.45 2.47 0.00
CA TYR A 143 25.51 1.51 -0.29
C TYR A 143 26.17 0.92 0.96
N ASP A 144 26.12 1.60 2.12
CA ASP A 144 26.59 1.10 3.41
C ASP A 144 25.79 -0.10 3.95
N ARG A 145 24.61 -0.36 3.38
CA ARG A 145 23.76 -1.52 3.70
C ARG A 145 24.02 -2.74 2.83
N ILE A 146 25.00 -2.63 1.92
CA ILE A 146 25.39 -3.69 0.98
C ILE A 146 26.75 -4.20 1.37
N GLU A 147 26.80 -5.45 1.81
CA GLU A 147 28.00 -6.06 2.34
C GLU A 147 28.32 -7.36 1.60
N GLN A 148 29.62 -7.72 1.56
CA GLN A 148 30.06 -9.00 1.03
C GLN A 148 30.44 -9.91 2.20
N ASP A 149 29.95 -11.15 2.16
CA ASP A 149 30.30 -12.14 3.17
C ASP A 149 31.67 -12.80 2.91
N ALA A 150 32.09 -13.68 3.83
CA ALA A 150 33.37 -14.39 3.72
C ALA A 150 33.46 -15.36 2.52
N GLN A 151 32.31 -15.71 1.93
CA GLN A 151 32.20 -16.57 0.74
C GLN A 151 32.18 -15.75 -0.57
N GLY A 152 32.25 -14.41 -0.47
CA GLY A 152 32.21 -13.51 -1.62
C GLY A 152 30.82 -13.19 -2.13
N GLU A 153 29.77 -13.61 -1.41
CA GLU A 153 28.38 -13.34 -1.78
C GLU A 153 27.93 -11.98 -1.26
N TRP A 154 27.12 -11.29 -2.04
CA TRP A 154 26.63 -9.96 -1.70
C TRP A 154 25.24 -10.00 -1.07
N TRP A 155 25.05 -9.18 -0.04
CA TRP A 155 23.84 -9.12 0.76
C TRP A 155 23.39 -7.68 0.99
N ILE A 156 22.07 -7.47 1.05
CA ILE A 156 21.47 -6.24 1.53
C ILE A 156 20.85 -6.51 2.89
N SER A 157 21.14 -5.66 3.86
CA SER A 157 20.50 -5.68 5.17
C SER A 157 19.76 -4.38 5.44
N GLY A 158 18.60 -4.44 6.12
CA GLY A 158 17.83 -3.27 6.45
C GLY A 158 16.59 -3.57 7.29
N ASN A 159 15.83 -2.53 7.59
CA ASN A 159 14.55 -2.64 8.27
C ASN A 159 13.45 -2.13 7.34
N ARG A 160 12.32 -2.83 7.27
CA ARG A 160 11.14 -2.37 6.52
C ARG A 160 10.61 -1.09 7.14
N GLN A 161 10.43 -0.04 6.34
CA GLN A 161 9.89 1.24 6.81
C GLN A 161 8.49 1.10 7.44
N LYS A 162 7.65 0.21 6.91
CA LYS A 162 6.27 0.06 7.38
C LYS A 162 6.14 -0.69 8.71
N THR A 163 7.02 -1.66 8.99
CA THR A 163 6.86 -2.61 10.10
C THR A 163 8.07 -2.70 11.01
N GLU A 164 9.16 -1.97 10.67
CA GLU A 164 10.47 -2.02 11.34
C GLU A 164 11.10 -3.44 11.39
N THR A 165 10.52 -4.38 10.65
CA THR A 165 11.00 -5.76 10.59
C THR A 165 12.31 -5.82 9.81
N LYS A 166 13.34 -6.39 10.44
CA LYS A 166 14.65 -6.61 9.80
C LYS A 166 14.52 -7.57 8.62
N TYR A 167 15.20 -7.23 7.53
CA TYR A 167 15.38 -8.13 6.39
C TYR A 167 16.85 -8.26 6.03
N VAL A 168 17.20 -9.43 5.48
CA VAL A 168 18.51 -9.71 4.89
C VAL A 168 18.23 -10.43 3.58
N VAL A 169 18.77 -9.93 2.47
CA VAL A 169 18.49 -10.43 1.12
C VAL A 169 19.81 -10.68 0.40
N LYS A 170 19.99 -11.89 -0.11
CA LYS A 170 21.11 -12.22 -1.00
C LYS A 170 20.89 -11.54 -2.36
N LEU A 171 21.92 -10.91 -2.88
CA LEU A 171 21.89 -10.29 -4.19
C LEU A 171 22.18 -11.30 -5.29
N LEU A 172 21.19 -11.52 -6.13
CA LEU A 172 21.32 -12.32 -7.34
C LEU A 172 22.12 -11.55 -8.41
N PRO A 173 22.75 -12.22 -9.38
CA PRO A 173 23.63 -11.60 -10.37
C PRO A 173 23.00 -10.41 -11.11
N TYR A 174 21.71 -10.49 -11.43
CA TYR A 174 21.04 -9.40 -12.11
C TYR A 174 20.78 -8.19 -11.20
N ALA A 175 20.50 -8.40 -9.93
CA ALA A 175 20.38 -7.31 -8.95
C ALA A 175 21.75 -6.60 -8.77
N LEU A 176 22.85 -7.35 -8.74
CA LEU A 176 24.22 -6.78 -8.72
C LEU A 176 24.53 -5.99 -10.00
N PHE A 177 24.11 -6.47 -11.17
CA PHE A 177 24.24 -5.73 -12.42
C PHE A 177 23.56 -4.37 -12.35
N ILE A 178 22.30 -4.33 -11.84
CA ILE A 178 21.55 -3.07 -11.66
C ILE A 178 22.27 -2.14 -10.68
N LEU A 179 22.73 -2.65 -9.51
CA LEU A 179 23.47 -1.85 -8.53
C LEU A 179 24.73 -1.20 -9.16
N ASN A 180 25.48 -1.97 -9.93
CA ASN A 180 26.69 -1.47 -10.57
C ASN A 180 26.36 -0.43 -11.67
N LYS A 181 25.27 -0.62 -12.41
CA LYS A 181 24.79 0.34 -13.44
C LYS A 181 24.51 1.71 -12.86
N TYR A 182 24.00 1.77 -11.63
CA TYR A 182 23.61 3.03 -10.98
C TYR A 182 24.61 3.52 -9.91
N ARG A 183 25.75 2.86 -9.80
CA ARG A 183 26.77 3.22 -8.81
C ARG A 183 27.32 4.63 -9.06
N GLY A 184 27.29 5.47 -7.99
CA GLY A 184 27.86 6.82 -8.02
C GLY A 184 26.99 7.85 -8.75
N LEU A 185 25.74 7.53 -9.14
CA LEU A 185 24.84 8.50 -9.75
C LEU A 185 24.14 9.40 -8.75
N THR A 186 24.12 9.00 -7.46
CA THR A 186 23.57 9.80 -6.36
C THR A 186 24.70 10.35 -5.51
N GLY A 187 24.71 11.67 -5.24
CA GLY A 187 25.73 12.31 -4.42
C GLY A 187 25.55 12.12 -2.90
N ASP A 188 24.45 11.50 -2.48
CA ASP A 188 24.05 11.37 -1.06
C ASP A 188 24.21 9.93 -0.51
N GLY A 189 24.93 9.06 -1.23
CA GLY A 189 25.17 7.66 -0.83
C GLY A 189 24.00 6.72 -1.06
N ARG A 190 22.84 7.20 -1.52
CA ARG A 190 21.72 6.34 -1.92
C ARG A 190 22.07 5.53 -3.17
N VAL A 191 21.50 4.34 -3.26
CA VAL A 191 21.68 3.48 -4.44
C VAL A 191 20.90 4.02 -5.63
N PHE A 192 19.68 4.51 -5.39
CA PHE A 192 18.76 4.96 -6.43
C PHE A 192 18.30 6.40 -6.22
N ALA A 193 18.31 7.18 -7.30
CA ALA A 193 17.73 8.53 -7.32
C ALA A 193 16.21 8.44 -7.51
N MET A 194 15.51 7.97 -6.48
CA MET A 194 14.05 7.88 -6.51
C MET A 194 13.46 9.17 -5.98
N SER A 195 12.48 9.75 -6.70
CA SER A 195 11.68 10.84 -6.14
C SER A 195 10.92 10.33 -4.93
N THR A 196 10.98 11.03 -3.82
CA THR A 196 10.04 10.85 -2.73
C THR A 196 8.64 11.08 -3.27
N LEU A 197 7.65 10.32 -2.80
CA LEU A 197 6.26 10.40 -3.26
C LEU A 197 5.59 11.77 -2.99
N ASP A 198 6.34 12.74 -2.50
CA ASP A 198 5.93 14.07 -2.05
C ASP A 198 6.35 15.20 -3.01
N SER A 199 6.61 14.91 -4.29
CA SER A 199 6.86 15.93 -5.31
C SER A 199 5.84 15.90 -6.44
#